data_697c5610127004a6f45d323c441792fd
#
_entry.id   697c5610127004a6f45d323c441792fd
#
_cell.length_a   1.000
_cell.length_b   1.000
_cell.length_c   1.000
_cell.angle_alpha   90.00
_cell.angle_beta   90.00
_cell.angle_gamma   90.00
#
_symmetry.space_group_name_H-M   'P 1'
#
loop_
_entity.id
_entity.type
_entity.pdbx_description
1 polymer ?
#
loop_
_entity_poly.entity_id
_entity_poly.type
_entity_poly.pdbx_seq_one_letter_code
_entity_poly.pdbx_strand_id
1 'polypeptide(L)'
;MDMYDRIQRQPARRQRITPGAAVLAAFGFLVAATCIGMLVYAARYQLRYRRFINDFSASLAASNKISLRMTWQDEDVPITTDQASRLCRRITTAGAWKVQKNVPDGDECQLVFGDGASLTMWQVDIPEKNAANPTGTFICYADADGRIYQYDTDQLLFTEIAAILALP
;
A
#
# COMPACT_ATOMS: atom_id res chain seq x y z
N MET A 1 -29.76 9.77 67.76
CA MET A 1 -28.67 10.56 67.13
C MET A 1 -27.79 9.58 66.39
N ASP A 2 -27.98 9.54 65.07
CA ASP A 2 -27.89 8.34 64.25
C ASP A 2 -26.49 7.94 63.85
N MET A 3 -26.27 6.64 63.96
CA MET A 3 -25.05 5.94 63.53
C MET A 3 -24.83 6.07 62.02
N TYR A 4 -25.86 6.48 61.30
CA TYR A 4 -25.80 6.66 59.82
C TYR A 4 -25.05 7.93 59.36
N ASP A 5 -24.97 8.95 60.17
CA ASP A 5 -24.33 10.22 59.85
C ASP A 5 -22.79 10.20 59.91
N ARG A 6 -22.21 9.14 60.51
CA ARG A 6 -20.74 8.97 60.59
C ARG A 6 -20.11 8.33 59.37
N ILE A 7 -20.90 7.65 58.53
CA ILE A 7 -20.36 6.95 57.36
C ILE A 7 -20.17 7.89 56.17
N GLN A 8 -20.88 9.02 56.12
CA GLN A 8 -20.82 9.93 54.96
C GLN A 8 -19.70 10.97 55.00
N ARG A 9 -18.88 11.03 56.02
CA ARG A 9 -17.80 12.02 56.13
C ARG A 9 -16.40 11.41 56.13
N GLN A 10 -16.17 10.35 55.38
CA GLN A 10 -14.79 10.04 55.06
C GLN A 10 -14.37 10.96 53.89
N PRO A 11 -13.45 11.93 54.13
CA PRO A 11 -12.92 12.74 53.03
C PRO A 11 -12.25 11.78 52.07
N ALA A 12 -12.69 11.81 50.81
CA ALA A 12 -12.04 11.05 49.76
C ALA A 12 -10.54 11.32 49.86
N ARG A 13 -9.80 10.30 50.30
CA ARG A 13 -8.34 10.35 50.45
C ARG A 13 -7.79 10.60 49.06
N ARG A 14 -7.51 11.86 48.71
CA ARG A 14 -6.81 12.23 47.50
C ARG A 14 -5.49 11.45 47.51
N GLN A 15 -5.46 10.34 46.81
CA GLN A 15 -4.21 9.60 46.59
C GLN A 15 -3.24 10.57 45.92
N ARG A 16 -2.25 11.04 46.66
CA ARG A 16 -1.15 11.82 46.07
C ARG A 16 -0.38 10.87 45.18
N ILE A 17 -0.57 11.04 43.87
CA ILE A 17 0.20 10.31 42.86
C ILE A 17 1.67 10.65 43.12
N THR A 18 2.47 9.66 43.45
CA THR A 18 3.92 9.85 43.60
C THR A 18 4.52 10.25 42.26
N PRO A 19 5.54 11.11 42.22
CA PRO A 19 6.18 11.53 40.99
C PRO A 19 6.60 10.33 40.08
N GLY A 20 7.07 9.24 40.66
CA GLY A 20 7.40 8.02 39.96
C GLY A 20 6.18 7.34 39.31
N ALA A 21 5.05 7.29 39.99
CA ALA A 21 3.82 6.73 39.44
C ALA A 21 3.29 7.58 38.25
N ALA A 22 3.43 8.91 38.34
CA ALA A 22 3.05 9.80 37.24
C ALA A 22 3.93 9.59 36.00
N VAL A 23 5.24 9.40 36.18
CA VAL A 23 6.18 9.11 35.08
C VAL A 23 5.87 7.76 34.42
N LEU A 24 5.63 6.71 35.22
CA LEU A 24 5.26 5.40 34.72
C LEU A 24 3.93 5.42 33.95
N ALA A 25 2.94 6.16 34.45
CA ALA A 25 1.65 6.33 33.77
C ALA A 25 1.80 7.08 32.44
N ALA A 26 2.61 8.15 32.40
CA ALA A 26 2.90 8.89 31.18
C ALA A 26 3.63 8.02 30.14
N PHE A 27 4.61 7.24 30.57
CA PHE A 27 5.32 6.30 29.70
C PHE A 27 4.38 5.20 29.15
N GLY A 28 3.56 4.61 30.03
CA GLY A 28 2.56 3.62 29.61
C GLY A 28 1.55 4.18 28.58
N PHE A 29 1.11 5.43 28.79
CA PHE A 29 0.24 6.11 27.83
C PHE A 29 0.92 6.36 26.49
N LEU A 30 2.19 6.77 26.49
CA LEU A 30 2.96 7.01 25.27
C LEU A 30 3.14 5.71 24.47
N VAL A 31 3.49 4.62 25.13
CA VAL A 31 3.62 3.30 24.49
C VAL A 31 2.28 2.85 23.90
N ALA A 32 1.19 2.97 24.66
CA ALA A 32 -0.14 2.60 24.19
C ALA A 32 -0.57 3.44 22.97
N ALA A 33 -0.34 4.75 23.00
CA ALA A 33 -0.64 5.64 21.89
C ALA A 33 0.16 5.29 20.63
N THR A 34 1.44 4.94 20.79
CA THR A 34 2.30 4.50 19.67
C THR A 34 1.79 3.19 19.08
N CYS A 35 1.46 2.20 19.92
CA CYS A 35 0.91 0.93 19.45
C CYS A 35 -0.42 1.11 18.70
N ILE A 36 -1.33 1.94 19.21
CA ILE A 36 -2.59 2.26 18.54
C ILE A 36 -2.33 2.95 17.21
N GLY A 37 -1.40 3.90 17.16
CA GLY A 37 -1.00 4.58 15.93
C GLY A 37 -0.50 3.61 14.86
N MET A 38 0.37 2.66 15.24
CA MET A 38 0.87 1.62 14.35
C MET A 38 -0.25 0.71 13.83
N LEU A 39 -1.18 0.29 14.70
CA LEU A 39 -2.31 -0.54 14.31
C LEU A 39 -3.24 0.18 13.33
N VAL A 40 -3.54 1.45 13.59
CA VAL A 40 -4.36 2.28 12.68
C VAL A 40 -3.66 2.45 11.33
N TYR A 41 -2.35 2.70 11.33
CA TYR A 41 -1.57 2.81 10.10
C TYR A 41 -1.60 1.50 9.31
N ALA A 42 -1.32 0.37 9.95
CA ALA A 42 -1.35 -0.94 9.32
C ALA A 42 -2.74 -1.29 8.76
N ALA A 43 -3.81 -0.99 9.50
CA ALA A 43 -5.19 -1.21 9.06
C ALA A 43 -5.52 -0.35 7.82
N ARG A 44 -5.15 0.93 7.82
CA ARG A 44 -5.34 1.83 6.66
C ARG A 44 -4.57 1.35 5.43
N TYR A 45 -3.32 0.93 5.63
CA TYR A 45 -2.51 0.37 4.55
C TYR A 45 -3.18 -0.87 3.94
N GLN A 46 -3.60 -1.83 4.78
CA GLN A 46 -4.26 -3.06 4.33
C GLN A 46 -5.58 -2.79 3.59
N LEU A 47 -6.38 -1.85 4.07
CA LEU A 47 -7.62 -1.46 3.41
C LEU A 47 -7.36 -0.82 2.05
N ARG A 48 -6.37 0.08 1.96
CA ARG A 48 -5.98 0.72 0.70
C ARG A 48 -5.43 -0.30 -0.30
N TYR A 49 -4.57 -1.20 0.16
CA TYR A 49 -4.00 -2.25 -0.67
C TYR A 49 -5.06 -3.21 -1.20
N ARG A 50 -5.99 -3.67 -0.35
CA ARG A 50 -7.11 -4.52 -0.79
C ARG A 50 -8.00 -3.83 -1.82
N ARG A 51 -8.28 -2.54 -1.67
CA ARG A 51 -9.01 -1.77 -2.67
C ARG A 51 -8.26 -1.75 -3.99
N PHE A 52 -6.98 -1.39 -3.97
CA PHE A 52 -6.15 -1.42 -5.17
C PHE A 52 -6.24 -2.76 -5.91
N ILE A 53 -6.04 -3.88 -5.21
CA ILE A 53 -6.10 -5.21 -5.82
C ILE A 53 -7.48 -5.52 -6.40
N ASN A 54 -8.55 -5.16 -5.69
CA ASN A 54 -9.91 -5.38 -6.16
C ASN A 54 -10.23 -4.53 -7.39
N ASP A 55 -9.90 -3.24 -7.36
CA ASP A 55 -10.17 -2.30 -8.45
C ASP A 55 -9.35 -2.71 -9.70
N PHE A 56 -8.08 -3.03 -9.53
CA PHE A 56 -7.23 -3.51 -10.61
C PHE A 56 -7.73 -4.82 -11.24
N SER A 57 -8.14 -5.78 -10.42
CA SER A 57 -8.71 -7.04 -10.90
C SER A 57 -10.05 -6.83 -11.62
N ALA A 58 -10.86 -5.89 -11.16
CA ALA A 58 -12.12 -5.54 -11.80
C ALA A 58 -11.91 -4.87 -13.16
N SER A 59 -10.97 -3.93 -13.27
CA SER A 59 -10.60 -3.28 -14.55
C SER A 59 -10.09 -4.30 -15.57
N LEU A 60 -9.26 -5.26 -15.13
CA LEU A 60 -8.83 -6.34 -16.01
C LEU A 60 -9.99 -7.22 -16.48
N ALA A 61 -10.92 -7.58 -15.58
CA ALA A 61 -12.08 -8.39 -15.91
C ALA A 61 -13.07 -7.67 -16.86
N ALA A 62 -13.17 -6.33 -16.75
CA ALA A 62 -13.97 -5.51 -17.65
C ALA A 62 -13.32 -5.35 -19.03
N SER A 63 -12.02 -5.60 -19.16
CA SER A 63 -11.28 -5.42 -20.40
C SER A 63 -11.36 -6.65 -21.31
N ASN A 64 -11.48 -6.40 -22.61
CA ASN A 64 -11.40 -7.42 -23.66
C ASN A 64 -10.21 -7.14 -24.58
N LYS A 65 -9.95 -8.01 -25.56
CA LYS A 65 -8.81 -7.88 -26.48
C LYS A 65 -8.76 -6.54 -27.24
N ILE A 66 -9.91 -5.89 -27.45
CA ILE A 66 -10.00 -4.66 -28.26
C ILE A 66 -9.80 -3.42 -27.35
N SER A 67 -10.21 -3.51 -26.11
CA SER A 67 -10.20 -2.39 -25.17
C SER A 67 -8.91 -2.30 -24.33
N LEU A 68 -8.08 -3.33 -24.35
CA LEU A 68 -6.80 -3.34 -23.65
C LEU A 68 -5.70 -2.83 -24.58
N ARG A 69 -5.04 -1.75 -24.18
CA ARG A 69 -3.92 -1.14 -24.91
C ARG A 69 -2.68 -1.10 -24.02
N MET A 70 -1.53 -1.24 -24.64
CA MET A 70 -0.25 -1.10 -23.96
C MET A 70 0.66 -0.18 -24.77
N THR A 71 1.35 0.72 -24.06
CA THR A 71 2.43 1.52 -24.62
C THR A 71 3.73 1.20 -23.89
N TRP A 72 4.82 1.21 -24.61
CA TRP A 72 6.19 1.10 -24.11
C TRP A 72 7.03 2.19 -24.75
N GLN A 73 7.61 3.08 -23.95
CA GLN A 73 8.37 4.24 -24.44
C GLN A 73 7.57 5.05 -25.48
N ASP A 74 6.31 5.34 -25.20
CA ASP A 74 5.35 6.04 -26.07
C ASP A 74 4.97 5.31 -27.37
N GLU A 75 5.43 4.08 -27.58
CA GLU A 75 5.05 3.26 -28.74
C GLU A 75 3.96 2.24 -28.36
N ASP A 76 2.97 2.09 -29.24
CA ASP A 76 1.92 1.08 -29.07
C ASP A 76 2.51 -0.35 -29.27
N VAL A 77 2.36 -1.19 -28.26
CA VAL A 77 2.81 -2.58 -28.26
C VAL A 77 1.60 -3.51 -28.16
N PRO A 78 1.54 -4.57 -28.99
CA PRO A 78 0.43 -5.51 -28.91
C PRO A 78 0.46 -6.29 -27.59
N ILE A 79 -0.67 -6.36 -26.91
CA ILE A 79 -0.83 -7.14 -25.67
C ILE A 79 -1.98 -8.14 -25.80
N THR A 80 -1.79 -9.33 -25.27
CA THR A 80 -2.83 -10.36 -25.17
C THR A 80 -3.47 -10.33 -23.79
N THR A 81 -4.72 -10.78 -23.71
CA THR A 81 -5.44 -10.91 -22.43
C THR A 81 -4.73 -11.88 -21.47
N ASP A 82 -4.03 -12.90 -22.02
CA ASP A 82 -3.24 -13.84 -21.22
C ASP A 82 -2.02 -13.17 -20.58
N GLN A 83 -1.30 -12.33 -21.33
CA GLN A 83 -0.18 -11.53 -20.79
C GLN A 83 -0.66 -10.59 -19.70
N ALA A 84 -1.75 -9.86 -19.91
CA ALA A 84 -2.34 -8.99 -18.90
C ALA A 84 -2.79 -9.76 -17.64
N SER A 85 -3.37 -10.95 -17.83
CA SER A 85 -3.77 -11.83 -16.71
C SER A 85 -2.58 -12.35 -15.91
N ARG A 86 -1.49 -12.73 -16.59
CA ARG A 86 -0.22 -13.15 -15.93
C ARG A 86 0.39 -11.98 -15.16
N LEU A 87 0.42 -10.79 -15.76
CA LEU A 87 0.91 -9.59 -15.11
C LEU A 87 0.09 -9.27 -13.85
N CYS A 88 -1.25 -9.27 -13.96
CA CYS A 88 -2.14 -9.05 -12.82
C CYS A 88 -1.86 -10.05 -11.69
N ARG A 89 -1.78 -11.34 -12.03
CA ARG A 89 -1.46 -12.38 -11.04
C ARG A 89 -0.09 -12.14 -10.41
N ARG A 90 0.92 -11.72 -11.15
CA ARG A 90 2.25 -11.46 -10.62
C ARG A 90 2.27 -10.24 -9.70
N ILE A 91 1.60 -9.14 -10.07
CA ILE A 91 1.43 -7.95 -9.22
C ILE A 91 0.69 -8.29 -7.95
N THR A 92 -0.41 -9.06 -8.02
CA THR A 92 -1.23 -9.40 -6.84
C THR A 92 -0.53 -10.40 -5.91
N THR A 93 0.40 -11.20 -6.41
CA THR A 93 1.20 -12.15 -5.61
C THR A 93 2.52 -11.59 -5.14
N ALA A 94 3.00 -10.48 -5.71
CA ALA A 94 4.17 -9.79 -5.18
C ALA A 94 3.88 -9.28 -3.76
N GLY A 95 4.80 -9.54 -2.85
CA GLY A 95 4.70 -9.03 -1.48
C GLY A 95 5.37 -7.68 -1.32
N ALA A 96 5.36 -7.17 -0.07
CA ALA A 96 6.18 -6.03 0.36
C ALA A 96 6.02 -4.72 -0.45
N TRP A 97 4.83 -4.48 -1.00
CA TRP A 97 4.49 -3.21 -1.63
C TRP A 97 4.57 -2.06 -0.61
N LYS A 98 5.33 -1.02 -0.93
CA LYS A 98 5.45 0.19 -0.11
C LYS A 98 4.74 1.34 -0.80
N VAL A 99 4.04 2.16 -0.01
CA VAL A 99 3.43 3.39 -0.55
C VAL A 99 4.54 4.37 -0.91
N GLN A 100 4.57 4.79 -2.17
CA GLN A 100 5.50 5.78 -2.69
C GLN A 100 4.72 6.98 -3.23
N LYS A 101 5.30 8.17 -3.14
CA LYS A 101 4.65 9.40 -3.61
C LYS A 101 5.32 9.99 -4.84
N ASN A 102 6.61 9.74 -4.99
CA ASN A 102 7.37 10.30 -6.09
C ASN A 102 7.40 9.29 -7.24
N VAL A 103 6.91 9.70 -8.38
CA VAL A 103 7.02 8.93 -9.63
C VAL A 103 8.49 8.96 -10.04
N PRO A 104 9.12 7.82 -10.33
CA PRO A 104 10.49 7.79 -10.82
C PRO A 104 10.58 8.35 -12.22
N ASP A 105 11.75 8.86 -12.57
CA ASP A 105 12.10 9.19 -13.96
C ASP A 105 12.58 7.90 -14.67
N GLY A 106 12.33 7.79 -15.96
CA GLY A 106 12.82 6.68 -16.77
C GLY A 106 11.75 6.08 -17.68
N ASP A 107 12.11 4.96 -18.31
CA ASP A 107 11.24 4.25 -19.23
C ASP A 107 10.01 3.70 -18.54
N GLU A 108 8.85 3.93 -19.14
CA GLU A 108 7.58 3.53 -18.60
C GLU A 108 6.87 2.53 -19.52
N CYS A 109 6.14 1.63 -18.87
CA CYS A 109 5.19 0.76 -19.53
C CYS A 109 3.79 1.08 -19.01
N GLN A 110 2.89 1.48 -19.89
CA GLN A 110 1.53 1.81 -19.53
C GLN A 110 0.53 0.83 -20.14
N LEU A 111 -0.36 0.30 -19.28
CA LEU A 111 -1.57 -0.41 -19.69
C LEU A 111 -2.80 0.48 -19.48
N VAL A 112 -3.64 0.56 -20.51
CA VAL A 112 -4.95 1.22 -20.44
C VAL A 112 -6.02 0.17 -20.58
N PHE A 113 -6.95 0.15 -19.62
CA PHE A 113 -8.05 -0.80 -19.53
C PHE A 113 -9.30 -0.25 -20.20
N GLY A 114 -10.25 -1.16 -20.54
CA GLY A 114 -11.47 -0.79 -21.26
C GLY A 114 -12.46 0.08 -20.48
N ASP A 115 -12.32 0.13 -19.16
CA ASP A 115 -13.10 1.01 -18.27
C ASP A 115 -12.48 2.40 -18.08
N GLY A 116 -11.33 2.67 -18.73
CA GLY A 116 -10.59 3.92 -18.61
C GLY A 116 -9.56 3.96 -17.47
N ALA A 117 -9.47 2.90 -16.68
CA ALA A 117 -8.38 2.76 -15.70
C ALA A 117 -7.04 2.58 -16.42
N SER A 118 -5.94 2.92 -15.73
CA SER A 118 -4.59 2.75 -16.27
C SER A 118 -3.62 2.23 -15.21
N LEU A 119 -2.67 1.42 -15.65
CA LEU A 119 -1.54 0.95 -14.85
C LEU A 119 -0.26 1.36 -15.54
N THR A 120 0.53 2.22 -14.91
CA THR A 120 1.86 2.59 -15.38
C THR A 120 2.91 1.97 -14.48
N MET A 121 3.97 1.46 -15.07
CA MET A 121 5.03 0.72 -14.39
C MET A 121 6.39 1.27 -14.81
N TRP A 122 7.28 1.43 -13.83
CA TRP A 122 8.66 1.88 -14.03
C TRP A 122 9.64 0.92 -13.39
N GLN A 123 10.80 0.84 -13.97
CA GLN A 123 11.96 0.24 -13.30
C GLN A 123 12.49 1.22 -12.26
N VAL A 124 12.80 0.74 -11.07
CA VAL A 124 13.44 1.54 -10.01
C VAL A 124 14.70 0.86 -9.52
N ASP A 125 15.75 1.63 -9.31
CA ASP A 125 16.95 1.16 -8.66
C ASP A 125 16.72 1.06 -7.15
N ILE A 126 17.11 -0.08 -6.57
CA ILE A 126 17.04 -0.32 -5.13
C ILE A 126 18.47 -0.51 -4.59
N PRO A 127 19.19 0.60 -4.35
CA PRO A 127 20.63 0.54 -4.12
C PRO A 127 21.09 -0.13 -2.81
N GLU A 128 20.18 -0.31 -1.83
CA GLU A 128 20.65 -0.60 -0.46
C GLU A 128 20.34 -2.00 0.07
N LYS A 129 19.57 -2.85 -0.60
CA LYS A 129 19.03 -4.04 0.07
C LYS A 129 19.44 -5.39 -0.45
N ASN A 130 19.83 -5.54 -1.68
CA ASN A 130 20.20 -6.88 -2.19
C ASN A 130 21.10 -6.78 -3.42
N ALA A 131 22.36 -7.17 -3.29
CA ALA A 131 23.28 -7.30 -4.43
C ALA A 131 22.77 -8.31 -5.49
N ALA A 132 21.81 -9.17 -5.13
CA ALA A 132 21.19 -10.13 -6.04
C ALA A 132 20.02 -9.54 -6.86
N ASN A 133 19.34 -8.51 -6.34
CA ASN A 133 18.20 -7.87 -7.01
C ASN A 133 18.33 -6.34 -6.90
N PRO A 134 19.15 -5.69 -7.73
CA PRO A 134 19.41 -4.26 -7.64
C PRO A 134 18.24 -3.40 -8.13
N THR A 135 17.28 -3.97 -8.85
CA THR A 135 16.16 -3.24 -9.45
C THR A 135 14.83 -3.81 -8.98
N GLY A 136 13.89 -2.92 -8.73
CA GLY A 136 12.51 -3.25 -8.40
C GLY A 136 11.54 -2.63 -9.38
N THR A 137 10.26 -2.64 -9.02
CA THR A 137 9.20 -2.06 -9.83
C THR A 137 8.42 -1.03 -9.02
N PHE A 138 8.23 0.14 -9.59
CA PHE A 138 7.24 1.10 -9.16
C PHE A 138 5.99 0.97 -10.02
N ILE A 139 4.82 1.03 -9.41
CA ILE A 139 3.54 1.04 -10.13
C ILE A 139 2.70 2.24 -9.72
N CYS A 140 2.00 2.81 -10.70
CA CYS A 140 0.96 3.80 -10.52
C CYS A 140 -0.31 3.28 -11.20
N TYR A 141 -1.30 2.94 -10.40
CA TYR A 141 -2.62 2.55 -10.91
C TYR A 141 -3.61 3.68 -10.65
N ALA A 142 -4.26 4.14 -11.70
CA ALA A 142 -5.39 5.06 -11.65
C ALA A 142 -6.66 4.27 -12.00
N ASP A 143 -7.63 4.22 -11.09
CA ASP A 143 -8.91 3.58 -11.35
C ASP A 143 -9.80 4.45 -12.26
N ALA A 144 -10.93 3.89 -12.70
CA ALA A 144 -11.88 4.59 -13.55
C ALA A 144 -12.50 5.84 -12.89
N ASP A 145 -12.49 5.91 -11.56
CA ASP A 145 -12.96 7.07 -10.78
C ASP A 145 -11.87 8.13 -10.57
N GLY A 146 -10.66 7.90 -11.06
CA GLY A 146 -9.51 8.80 -10.92
C GLY A 146 -8.78 8.69 -9.56
N ARG A 147 -9.01 7.62 -8.79
CA ARG A 147 -8.22 7.36 -7.58
C ARG A 147 -6.86 6.79 -7.97
N ILE A 148 -5.81 7.31 -7.33
CA ILE A 148 -4.44 6.94 -7.64
C ILE A 148 -3.86 6.08 -6.52
N TYR A 149 -3.25 4.97 -6.92
CA TYR A 149 -2.52 4.05 -6.05
C TYR A 149 -1.08 3.95 -6.54
N GLN A 150 -0.14 4.31 -5.69
CA GLN A 150 1.29 4.33 -6.01
C GLN A 150 2.04 3.46 -5.03
N TYR A 151 2.76 2.48 -5.56
CA TYR A 151 3.51 1.51 -4.77
C TYR A 151 4.85 1.17 -5.43
N ASP A 152 5.84 0.84 -4.63
CA ASP A 152 7.09 0.22 -5.06
C ASP A 152 7.30 -1.14 -4.40
N THR A 153 8.08 -2.01 -5.04
CA THR A 153 8.49 -3.28 -4.45
C THR A 153 9.83 -3.75 -5.04
N ASP A 154 10.63 -4.40 -4.20
CA ASP A 154 11.84 -5.13 -4.55
C ASP A 154 11.58 -6.62 -4.86
N GLN A 155 10.34 -7.09 -4.73
CA GLN A 155 9.95 -8.48 -4.93
C GLN A 155 9.35 -8.77 -6.32
N LEU A 156 9.19 -7.75 -7.14
CA LEU A 156 8.81 -7.85 -8.53
C LEU A 156 9.84 -7.09 -9.36
N LEU A 157 10.65 -7.83 -10.11
CA LEU A 157 11.64 -7.24 -10.99
C LEU A 157 10.98 -6.72 -12.26
N PHE A 158 11.41 -5.57 -12.73
CA PHE A 158 10.91 -5.03 -14.00
C PHE A 158 11.22 -5.95 -15.18
N THR A 159 12.34 -6.67 -15.15
CA THR A 159 12.70 -7.69 -16.14
C THR A 159 11.70 -8.85 -16.22
N GLU A 160 11.05 -9.22 -15.10
CA GLU A 160 9.97 -10.20 -15.12
C GLU A 160 8.73 -9.65 -15.83
N ILE A 161 8.42 -8.37 -15.62
CA ILE A 161 7.32 -7.67 -16.31
C ILE A 161 7.60 -7.63 -17.80
N ALA A 162 8.81 -7.20 -18.18
CA ALA A 162 9.25 -7.16 -19.57
C ALA A 162 9.13 -8.54 -20.24
N ALA A 163 9.54 -9.61 -19.55
CA ALA A 163 9.41 -10.97 -20.05
C ALA A 163 7.94 -11.42 -20.21
N ILE A 164 7.05 -11.07 -19.28
CA ILE A 164 5.61 -11.39 -19.37
C ILE A 164 4.97 -10.66 -20.55
N LEU A 165 5.32 -9.39 -20.74
CA LEU A 165 4.75 -8.52 -21.75
C LEU A 165 5.45 -8.65 -23.11
N ALA A 166 6.56 -9.39 -23.17
CA ALA A 166 7.43 -9.51 -24.35
C ALA A 166 7.92 -8.15 -24.87
N LEU A 167 8.31 -7.27 -23.93
CA LEU A 167 8.92 -5.99 -24.25
C LEU A 167 10.30 -6.19 -24.89
N PRO A 168 10.69 -5.32 -25.82
CA PRO A 168 12.00 -5.41 -26.50
C PRO A 168 13.20 -5.18 -25.54
#